data_214059848bcd4c3cd28109df6400fd9a
#
_entry.id   214059848bcd4c3cd28109df6400fd9a
#
_cell.length_a   1.000
_cell.length_b   1.000
_cell.length_c   1.000
_cell.angle_alpha   90.00
_cell.angle_beta   90.00
_cell.angle_gamma   90.00
#
_symmetry.space_group_name_H-M   'P 1'
#
loop_
_entity.id
_entity.type
_entity.pdbx_description
1 polymer ?
#
loop_
_entity_poly.entity_id
_entity_poly.type
_entity_poly.pdbx_seq_one_letter_code
_entity_poly.pdbx_strand_id
1 'polypeptide(L)'
;GRRASAVAIMVSGMTVANLAGVPFATWLANSLSWRWAFVIAAFFGCAAFLGILFLTPARHHGEAGSLKAAVSFLRGAAPWLIFLATFLGQASVYCWYSYMEPIMLQVAHFAPDNMKWVMVAAGLGMFGGNLVAGKLADHYHPAIVSGVTALMIIPALAAIYYFSANQILATVMVFAGAALLFALGGPMQYLIVRFSRGGEILGGAGIQIAFNSSNALAAWLGGLCIHAHYGLTSPALLGIPFAAIAACIIFWFYRRYGRVPL
;
A
#
# COMPACT_ATOMS: atom_id res chain seq x y z
N GLY A 1 -23.35 16.90 -3.12
CA GLY A 1 -23.14 16.46 -1.72
C GLY A 1 -23.02 14.95 -1.52
N ARG A 2 -23.90 14.15 -2.17
CA ARG A 2 -23.97 12.69 -1.91
C ARG A 2 -22.81 11.86 -2.50
N ARG A 3 -22.17 12.31 -3.56
CA ARG A 3 -21.04 11.58 -4.20
C ARG A 3 -19.78 11.59 -3.35
N ALA A 4 -19.44 12.73 -2.76
CA ALA A 4 -18.30 12.85 -1.87
C ALA A 4 -18.46 12.00 -0.59
N SER A 5 -19.67 11.98 -0.02
CA SER A 5 -19.98 11.13 1.14
C SER A 5 -19.86 9.63 0.82
N ALA A 6 -20.30 9.21 -0.38
CA ALA A 6 -20.18 7.81 -0.79
C ALA A 6 -18.70 7.37 -0.94
N VAL A 7 -17.87 8.22 -1.53
CA VAL A 7 -16.41 7.97 -1.62
C VAL A 7 -15.77 7.94 -0.23
N ALA A 8 -16.14 8.86 0.65
CA ALA A 8 -15.65 8.89 2.02
C ALA A 8 -16.00 7.61 2.81
N ILE A 9 -17.23 7.08 2.64
CA ILE A 9 -17.67 5.82 3.25
C ILE A 9 -16.85 4.64 2.70
N MET A 10 -16.61 4.59 1.40
CA MET A 10 -15.81 3.53 0.78
C MET A 10 -14.36 3.53 1.30
N VAL A 11 -13.74 4.70 1.40
CA VAL A 11 -12.38 4.86 1.95
C VAL A 11 -12.35 4.51 3.44
N SER A 12 -13.38 4.89 4.21
CA SER A 12 -13.45 4.54 5.64
C SER A 12 -13.59 3.03 5.85
N GLY A 13 -14.30 2.31 4.97
CA GLY A 13 -14.37 0.84 5.01
C GLY A 13 -13.00 0.18 4.86
N MET A 14 -12.17 0.64 3.92
CA MET A 14 -10.81 0.15 3.75
C MET A 14 -9.94 0.44 4.98
N THR A 15 -10.12 1.61 5.59
CA THR A 15 -9.43 2.03 6.80
C THR A 15 -9.78 1.14 7.99
N VAL A 16 -11.07 0.87 8.20
CA VAL A 16 -11.55 -0.03 9.26
C VAL A 16 -11.05 -1.46 9.04
N ALA A 17 -11.05 -1.93 7.79
CA ALA A 17 -10.52 -3.25 7.46
C ALA A 17 -9.03 -3.39 7.81
N ASN A 18 -8.22 -2.38 7.56
CA ASN A 18 -6.80 -2.41 7.93
C ASN A 18 -6.58 -2.28 9.44
N LEU A 19 -7.31 -1.38 10.11
CA LEU A 19 -7.12 -1.09 11.53
C LEU A 19 -7.63 -2.22 12.43
N ALA A 20 -8.80 -2.77 12.13
CA ALA A 20 -9.45 -3.80 12.93
C ALA A 20 -9.31 -5.21 12.33
N GLY A 21 -9.39 -5.32 11.01
CA GLY A 21 -9.39 -6.61 10.32
C GLY A 21 -8.08 -7.35 10.44
N VAL A 22 -6.93 -6.67 10.27
CA VAL A 22 -5.60 -7.33 10.38
C VAL A 22 -5.34 -7.85 11.79
N PRO A 23 -5.47 -7.05 12.88
CA PRO A 23 -5.30 -7.57 14.24
C PRO A 23 -6.29 -8.68 14.60
N PHE A 24 -7.54 -8.55 14.16
CA PHE A 24 -8.58 -9.56 14.40
C PHE A 24 -8.26 -10.87 13.68
N ALA A 25 -7.86 -10.81 12.41
CA ALA A 25 -7.47 -11.99 11.64
C ALA A 25 -6.24 -12.68 12.25
N THR A 26 -5.25 -11.91 12.70
CA THR A 26 -4.06 -12.43 13.37
C THR A 26 -4.42 -13.09 14.71
N TRP A 27 -5.26 -12.45 15.53
CA TRP A 27 -5.75 -13.06 16.77
C TRP A 27 -6.50 -14.35 16.52
N LEU A 28 -7.37 -14.38 15.52
CA LEU A 28 -8.16 -15.56 15.16
C LEU A 28 -7.27 -16.70 14.65
N ALA A 29 -6.27 -16.39 13.82
CA ALA A 29 -5.31 -17.37 13.32
C ALA A 29 -4.51 -18.02 14.45
N ASN A 30 -4.12 -17.24 15.45
CA ASN A 30 -3.33 -17.72 16.59
C ASN A 30 -4.19 -18.45 17.65
N SER A 31 -5.48 -18.03 17.84
CA SER A 31 -6.35 -18.59 18.87
C SER A 31 -7.09 -19.85 18.44
N LEU A 32 -7.47 -19.95 17.16
CA LEU A 32 -8.24 -21.07 16.62
C LEU A 32 -7.49 -21.77 15.48
N SER A 33 -7.42 -21.13 14.31
CA SER A 33 -6.69 -21.61 13.14
C SER A 33 -6.70 -20.51 12.07
N TRP A 34 -5.62 -20.42 11.28
CA TRP A 34 -5.54 -19.53 10.12
C TRP A 34 -6.69 -19.72 9.12
N ARG A 35 -7.28 -20.93 9.05
CA ARG A 35 -8.45 -21.24 8.21
C ARG A 35 -9.67 -20.38 8.54
N TRP A 36 -9.89 -20.07 9.81
CA TRP A 36 -11.01 -19.23 10.23
C TRP A 36 -10.88 -17.78 9.74
N ALA A 37 -9.68 -17.27 9.64
CA ALA A 37 -9.46 -15.96 9.03
C ALA A 37 -9.94 -15.91 7.56
N PHE A 38 -9.68 -16.96 6.79
CA PHE A 38 -10.19 -17.09 5.41
C PHE A 38 -11.71 -17.30 5.35
N VAL A 39 -12.28 -18.07 6.25
CA VAL A 39 -13.75 -18.27 6.32
C VAL A 39 -14.46 -16.94 6.56
N ILE A 40 -13.96 -16.14 7.50
CA ILE A 40 -14.52 -14.81 7.79
C ILE A 40 -14.33 -13.86 6.61
N ALA A 41 -13.15 -13.86 5.97
CA ALA A 41 -12.92 -13.06 4.76
C ALA A 41 -13.89 -13.46 3.63
N ALA A 42 -14.11 -14.77 3.44
CA ALA A 42 -15.07 -15.28 2.46
C ALA A 42 -16.51 -14.85 2.81
N PHE A 43 -16.90 -14.89 4.08
CA PHE A 43 -18.22 -14.40 4.52
C PHE A 43 -18.44 -12.94 4.18
N PHE A 44 -17.47 -12.05 4.48
CA PHE A 44 -17.57 -10.64 4.11
C PHE A 44 -17.56 -10.44 2.59
N GLY A 45 -16.79 -11.24 1.85
CA GLY A 45 -16.79 -11.24 0.39
C GLY A 45 -18.16 -11.61 -0.19
N CYS A 46 -18.78 -12.67 0.32
CA CYS A 46 -20.14 -13.07 -0.05
C CYS A 46 -21.18 -12.00 0.31
N ALA A 47 -21.08 -11.41 1.51
CA ALA A 47 -21.99 -10.33 1.92
C ALA A 47 -21.84 -9.10 1.02
N ALA A 48 -20.62 -8.71 0.64
CA ALA A 48 -20.38 -7.63 -0.29
C ALA A 48 -20.94 -7.95 -1.70
N PHE A 49 -20.75 -9.18 -2.19
CA PHE A 49 -21.31 -9.63 -3.47
C PHE A 49 -22.84 -9.55 -3.47
N LEU A 50 -23.50 -10.08 -2.44
CA LEU A 50 -24.95 -10.01 -2.30
C LEU A 50 -25.42 -8.56 -2.17
N GLY A 51 -24.71 -7.73 -1.42
CA GLY A 51 -24.99 -6.30 -1.33
C GLY A 51 -24.95 -5.60 -2.69
N ILE A 52 -23.93 -5.88 -3.50
CA ILE A 52 -23.84 -5.34 -4.86
C ILE A 52 -24.99 -5.87 -5.73
N LEU A 53 -25.28 -7.15 -5.66
CA LEU A 53 -26.30 -7.79 -6.47
C LEU A 53 -27.71 -7.23 -6.19
N PHE A 54 -28.06 -7.04 -4.91
CA PHE A 54 -29.41 -6.62 -4.53
C PHE A 54 -29.58 -5.10 -4.37
N LEU A 55 -28.52 -4.38 -4.01
CA LEU A 55 -28.62 -2.93 -3.72
C LEU A 55 -28.18 -2.05 -4.89
N THR A 56 -27.48 -2.61 -5.90
CA THR A 56 -27.05 -1.82 -7.04
C THR A 56 -28.17 -1.80 -8.10
N PRO A 57 -28.79 -0.64 -8.41
CA PRO A 57 -29.80 -0.58 -9.44
C PRO A 57 -29.19 -0.90 -10.81
N ALA A 58 -29.83 -1.78 -11.57
CA ALA A 58 -29.48 -2.05 -12.95
C ALA A 58 -29.65 -0.78 -13.77
N ARG A 59 -28.58 -0.03 -13.98
CA ARG A 59 -28.62 1.10 -14.91
C ARG A 59 -28.54 0.56 -16.32
N HIS A 60 -29.62 0.78 -17.09
CA HIS A 60 -29.54 0.65 -18.53
C HIS A 60 -28.46 1.57 -19.08
N HIS A 61 -27.64 1.02 -19.92
CA HIS A 61 -26.51 1.53 -20.66
C HIS A 61 -26.52 3.07 -20.85
N GLY A 62 -25.80 3.80 -20.00
CA GLY A 62 -25.12 4.99 -20.48
C GLY A 62 -24.09 4.49 -21.49
N GLU A 63 -23.92 5.19 -22.60
CA GLU A 63 -23.04 4.85 -23.70
C GLU A 63 -21.77 4.16 -23.19
N ALA A 64 -21.64 2.86 -23.50
CA ALA A 64 -20.43 2.10 -23.18
C ALA A 64 -19.32 2.77 -23.98
N GLY A 65 -18.55 3.63 -23.35
CA GLY A 65 -17.40 4.26 -23.97
C GLY A 65 -16.56 3.18 -24.61
N SER A 66 -16.15 3.38 -25.86
CA SER A 66 -15.34 2.42 -26.59
C SER A 66 -14.16 1.98 -25.71
N LEU A 67 -13.93 0.68 -25.54
CA LEU A 67 -12.77 0.14 -24.83
C LEU A 67 -11.45 0.78 -25.32
N LYS A 68 -11.40 1.10 -26.63
CA LYS A 68 -10.29 1.82 -27.24
C LYS A 68 -10.10 3.24 -26.66
N ALA A 69 -11.20 3.94 -26.34
CA ALA A 69 -11.14 5.22 -25.66
C ALA A 69 -10.72 5.04 -24.19
N ALA A 70 -11.24 4.04 -23.51
CA ALA A 70 -10.94 3.75 -22.12
C ALA A 70 -9.45 3.36 -21.89
N VAL A 71 -8.76 2.75 -22.85
CA VAL A 71 -7.32 2.43 -22.76
C VAL A 71 -6.42 3.49 -23.39
N SER A 72 -6.99 4.54 -23.98
CA SER A 72 -6.22 5.57 -24.70
C SER A 72 -5.20 6.31 -23.84
N PHE A 73 -5.44 6.42 -22.54
CA PHE A 73 -4.53 7.06 -21.59
C PHE A 73 -3.18 6.33 -21.51
N LEU A 74 -3.13 5.02 -21.78
CA LEU A 74 -1.89 4.21 -21.78
C LEU A 74 -0.92 4.60 -22.92
N ARG A 75 -1.36 5.40 -23.90
CA ARG A 75 -0.47 5.93 -24.95
C ARG A 75 0.44 7.03 -24.42
N GLY A 76 0.08 7.68 -23.31
CA GLY A 76 0.90 8.69 -22.65
C GLY A 76 1.99 8.07 -21.80
N ALA A 77 3.12 8.77 -21.63
CA ALA A 77 4.18 8.33 -20.70
C ALA A 77 3.83 8.54 -19.23
N ALA A 78 2.95 9.50 -18.90
CA ALA A 78 2.60 9.83 -17.53
C ALA A 78 2.01 8.66 -16.71
N PRO A 79 1.02 7.89 -17.22
CA PRO A 79 0.49 6.73 -16.51
C PRO A 79 1.55 5.66 -16.23
N TRP A 80 2.44 5.40 -17.18
CA TRP A 80 3.51 4.41 -17.01
C TRP A 80 4.53 4.83 -15.94
N LEU A 81 4.84 6.10 -15.86
CA LEU A 81 5.70 6.63 -14.80
C LEU A 81 5.03 6.49 -13.42
N ILE A 82 3.72 6.75 -13.33
CA ILE A 82 2.96 6.56 -12.10
C ILE A 82 2.94 5.09 -11.71
N PHE A 83 2.66 4.17 -12.65
CA PHE A 83 2.68 2.73 -12.37
C PHE A 83 4.05 2.24 -11.92
N LEU A 84 5.12 2.64 -12.63
CA LEU A 84 6.48 2.23 -12.30
C LEU A 84 6.93 2.80 -10.94
N ALA A 85 6.64 4.07 -10.67
CA ALA A 85 6.95 4.68 -9.38
C ALA A 85 6.19 4.01 -8.23
N THR A 86 4.90 3.68 -8.46
CA THR A 86 4.09 2.95 -7.48
C THR A 86 4.64 1.54 -7.26
N PHE A 87 4.97 0.84 -8.32
CA PHE A 87 5.54 -0.50 -8.26
C PHE A 87 6.84 -0.53 -7.44
N LEU A 88 7.79 0.36 -7.75
CA LEU A 88 9.07 0.42 -7.04
C LEU A 88 8.92 0.93 -5.60
N GLY A 89 8.10 1.94 -5.39
CA GLY A 89 7.85 2.50 -4.07
C GLY A 89 7.20 1.49 -3.12
N GLN A 90 6.24 0.70 -3.60
CA GLN A 90 5.63 -0.36 -2.82
C GLN A 90 6.61 -1.52 -2.58
N ALA A 91 7.34 -1.95 -3.62
CA ALA A 91 8.35 -3.00 -3.49
C ALA A 91 9.37 -2.67 -2.41
N SER A 92 9.77 -1.40 -2.28
CA SER A 92 10.79 -0.98 -1.32
C SER A 92 10.41 -1.34 0.11
N VAL A 93 9.18 -1.13 0.52
CA VAL A 93 8.71 -1.45 1.88
C VAL A 93 8.31 -2.92 2.00
N TYR A 94 7.68 -3.49 0.97
CA TYR A 94 7.22 -4.86 1.02
C TYR A 94 8.35 -5.89 1.07
N CYS A 95 9.55 -5.58 0.57
CA CYS A 95 10.74 -6.42 0.76
C CYS A 95 10.95 -6.77 2.23
N TRP A 96 10.81 -5.80 3.12
CA TRP A 96 10.93 -5.98 4.56
C TRP A 96 9.61 -6.42 5.21
N TYR A 97 8.49 -5.77 4.85
CA TYR A 97 7.19 -5.97 5.50
C TYR A 97 6.71 -7.42 5.44
N SER A 98 6.98 -8.12 4.33
CA SER A 98 6.66 -9.55 4.17
C SER A 98 7.36 -10.47 5.18
N TYR A 99 8.47 -10.01 5.75
CA TYR A 99 9.28 -10.75 6.73
C TYR A 99 9.23 -10.13 8.13
N MET A 100 8.28 -9.23 8.37
CA MET A 100 8.16 -8.52 9.65
C MET A 100 8.00 -9.50 10.82
N GLU A 101 7.14 -10.51 10.69
CA GLU A 101 6.89 -11.48 11.76
C GLU A 101 8.14 -12.27 12.15
N PRO A 102 8.87 -12.95 11.25
CA PRO A 102 10.12 -13.61 11.62
C PRO A 102 11.18 -12.64 12.16
N ILE A 103 11.24 -11.40 11.69
CA ILE A 103 12.15 -10.40 12.25
C ILE A 103 11.79 -10.09 13.71
N MET A 104 10.51 -9.88 14.01
CA MET A 104 10.05 -9.59 15.38
C MET A 104 10.29 -10.77 16.32
N LEU A 105 10.05 -11.99 15.88
CA LEU A 105 10.21 -13.18 16.71
C LEU A 105 11.69 -13.57 16.91
N GLN A 106 12.50 -13.55 15.84
CA GLN A 106 13.84 -14.12 15.85
C GLN A 106 14.94 -13.08 16.07
N VAL A 107 14.75 -11.82 15.68
CA VAL A 107 15.75 -10.75 15.82
C VAL A 107 15.43 -9.86 17.02
N ALA A 108 14.18 -9.43 17.16
CA ALA A 108 13.74 -8.61 18.29
C ALA A 108 13.34 -9.44 19.52
N HIS A 109 13.29 -10.77 19.40
CA HIS A 109 12.94 -11.72 20.49
C HIS A 109 11.60 -11.39 21.17
N PHE A 110 10.59 -11.01 20.40
CA PHE A 110 9.23 -10.87 20.90
C PHE A 110 8.65 -12.24 21.25
N ALA A 111 7.92 -12.31 22.37
CA ALA A 111 7.10 -13.48 22.64
C ALA A 111 5.96 -13.57 21.61
N PRO A 112 5.58 -14.78 21.13
CA PRO A 112 4.52 -14.95 20.13
C PRO A 112 3.20 -14.28 20.55
N ASP A 113 2.85 -14.32 21.83
CA ASP A 113 1.64 -13.69 22.38
C ASP A 113 1.63 -12.17 22.24
N ASN A 114 2.77 -11.53 22.11
CA ASN A 114 2.93 -10.09 21.96
C ASN A 114 2.84 -9.63 20.49
N MET A 115 2.88 -10.54 19.52
CA MET A 115 2.77 -10.21 18.10
C MET A 115 1.48 -9.46 17.75
N LYS A 116 0.39 -9.74 18.46
CA LYS A 116 -0.87 -8.98 18.31
C LYS A 116 -0.69 -7.48 18.48
N TRP A 117 0.16 -7.04 19.42
CA TRP A 117 0.43 -5.61 19.66
C TRP A 117 1.30 -4.99 18.56
N VAL A 118 2.25 -5.76 18.04
CA VAL A 118 3.05 -5.34 16.88
C VAL A 118 2.16 -5.15 15.65
N MET A 119 1.20 -6.06 15.41
CA MET A 119 0.21 -5.93 14.34
C MET A 119 -0.73 -4.74 14.53
N VAL A 120 -1.15 -4.46 15.77
CA VAL A 120 -1.92 -3.24 16.09
C VAL A 120 -1.09 -1.99 15.76
N ALA A 121 0.19 -1.96 16.14
CA ALA A 121 1.07 -0.84 15.81
C ALA A 121 1.21 -0.65 14.29
N ALA A 122 1.38 -1.75 13.53
CA ALA A 122 1.39 -1.70 12.06
C ALA A 122 0.07 -1.13 11.49
N GLY A 123 -1.08 -1.63 11.96
CA GLY A 123 -2.39 -1.15 11.54
C GLY A 123 -2.62 0.35 11.84
N LEU A 124 -2.22 0.80 13.03
CA LEU A 124 -2.25 2.23 13.38
C LEU A 124 -1.32 3.06 12.50
N GLY A 125 -0.15 2.53 12.17
CA GLY A 125 0.78 3.14 11.21
C GLY A 125 0.13 3.29 9.84
N MET A 126 -0.45 2.23 9.28
CA MET A 126 -1.16 2.25 8.00
C MET A 126 -2.28 3.29 7.98
N PHE A 127 -3.10 3.30 9.02
CA PHE A 127 -4.18 4.28 9.18
C PHE A 127 -3.66 5.71 9.22
N GLY A 128 -2.71 5.97 10.13
CA GLY A 128 -2.12 7.30 10.31
C GLY A 128 -1.42 7.80 9.06
N GLY A 129 -0.61 6.95 8.42
CA GLY A 129 0.09 7.26 7.18
C GLY A 129 -0.84 7.63 6.04
N ASN A 130 -1.89 6.83 5.82
CA ASN A 130 -2.90 7.12 4.80
C ASN A 130 -3.64 8.44 5.06
N LEU A 131 -4.04 8.68 6.32
CA LEU A 131 -4.76 9.90 6.71
C LEU A 131 -3.89 11.15 6.56
N VAL A 132 -2.64 11.10 7.03
CA VAL A 132 -1.70 12.22 6.94
C VAL A 132 -1.35 12.51 5.49
N ALA A 133 -1.01 11.49 4.69
CA ALA A 133 -0.68 11.68 3.29
C ALA A 133 -1.87 12.17 2.47
N GLY A 134 -3.09 11.71 2.77
CA GLY A 134 -4.31 12.22 2.14
C GLY A 134 -4.49 13.72 2.41
N LYS A 135 -4.41 14.15 3.68
CA LYS A 135 -4.50 15.57 4.04
C LYS A 135 -3.38 16.42 3.43
N LEU A 136 -2.17 15.88 3.38
CA LEU A 136 -1.04 16.59 2.73
C LEU A 136 -1.27 16.71 1.21
N ALA A 137 -1.84 15.70 0.58
CA ALA A 137 -2.15 15.72 -0.85
C ALA A 137 -3.29 16.68 -1.20
N ASP A 138 -4.14 17.06 -0.23
CA ASP A 138 -5.15 18.11 -0.40
C ASP A 138 -4.53 19.52 -0.46
N HIS A 139 -3.37 19.72 0.19
CA HIS A 139 -2.70 21.02 0.29
C HIS A 139 -1.48 21.13 -0.63
N TYR A 140 -0.80 20.03 -0.89
CA TYR A 140 0.40 19.96 -1.71
C TYR A 140 0.17 19.08 -2.93
N HIS A 141 0.97 19.28 -3.96
CA HIS A 141 0.89 18.43 -5.14
C HIS A 141 1.15 16.95 -4.77
N PRO A 142 0.24 16.00 -5.12
CA PRO A 142 0.33 14.60 -4.71
C PRO A 142 1.67 13.92 -5.06
N ALA A 143 2.29 14.31 -6.19
CA ALA A 143 3.62 13.81 -6.54
C ALA A 143 4.71 14.29 -5.57
N ILE A 144 4.61 15.50 -5.01
CA ILE A 144 5.57 15.97 -3.98
C ILE A 144 5.41 15.13 -2.72
N VAL A 145 4.16 14.94 -2.27
CA VAL A 145 3.86 14.13 -1.08
C VAL A 145 4.43 12.71 -1.26
N SER A 146 4.14 12.06 -2.39
CA SER A 146 4.68 10.73 -2.69
C SER A 146 6.20 10.70 -2.80
N GLY A 147 6.80 11.72 -3.43
CA GLY A 147 8.26 11.81 -3.58
C GLY A 147 8.97 11.96 -2.24
N VAL A 148 8.46 12.82 -1.36
CA VAL A 148 8.98 12.98 0.00
C VAL A 148 8.77 11.69 0.80
N THR A 149 7.60 11.05 0.70
CA THR A 149 7.35 9.75 1.34
C THR A 149 8.36 8.70 0.88
N ALA A 150 8.63 8.59 -0.42
CA ALA A 150 9.62 7.68 -0.97
C ALA A 150 11.05 7.96 -0.43
N LEU A 151 11.42 9.23 -0.28
CA LEU A 151 12.70 9.60 0.35
C LEU A 151 12.74 9.22 1.84
N MET A 152 11.62 9.38 2.59
CA MET A 152 11.56 8.99 4.01
C MET A 152 11.61 7.47 4.22
N ILE A 153 11.23 6.69 3.23
CA ILE A 153 11.37 5.22 3.26
C ILE A 153 12.83 4.81 3.38
N ILE A 154 13.77 5.53 2.76
CA ILE A 154 15.19 5.19 2.76
C ILE A 154 15.78 5.14 4.18
N PRO A 155 15.73 6.21 4.99
CA PRO A 155 16.23 6.17 6.36
C PRO A 155 15.42 5.22 7.25
N ALA A 156 14.11 5.04 7.00
CA ALA A 156 13.29 4.10 7.74
C ALA A 156 13.76 2.65 7.53
N LEU A 157 14.04 2.25 6.29
CA LEU A 157 14.56 0.92 5.97
C LEU A 157 15.96 0.71 6.53
N ALA A 158 16.82 1.72 6.46
CA ALA A 158 18.13 1.67 7.10
C ALA A 158 18.03 1.50 8.64
N ALA A 159 17.12 2.25 9.28
CA ALA A 159 16.87 2.13 10.70
C ALA A 159 16.33 0.73 11.08
N ILE A 160 15.42 0.17 10.27
CA ILE A 160 14.93 -1.20 10.43
C ILE A 160 16.10 -2.19 10.40
N TYR A 161 17.00 -2.07 9.44
CA TYR A 161 18.15 -2.96 9.33
C TYR A 161 19.04 -2.93 10.57
N TYR A 162 19.38 -1.73 11.08
CA TYR A 162 20.34 -1.57 12.17
C TYR A 162 19.73 -1.74 13.56
N PHE A 163 18.44 -1.41 13.76
CA PHE A 163 17.85 -1.29 15.10
C PHE A 163 16.77 -2.35 15.40
N SER A 164 16.50 -3.30 14.51
CA SER A 164 15.47 -4.33 14.73
C SER A 164 15.73 -5.25 15.93
N ALA A 165 16.95 -5.30 16.48
CA ALA A 165 17.25 -6.09 17.66
C ALA A 165 16.65 -5.51 18.96
N ASN A 166 16.33 -4.22 18.99
CA ASN A 166 15.70 -3.58 20.14
C ASN A 166 14.19 -3.59 19.98
N GLN A 167 13.44 -4.18 20.92
CA GLN A 167 11.98 -4.35 20.83
C GLN A 167 11.22 -3.04 20.67
N ILE A 168 11.61 -2.00 21.43
CA ILE A 168 10.94 -0.69 21.37
C ILE A 168 11.17 -0.05 20.00
N LEU A 169 12.44 0.01 19.56
CA LEU A 169 12.79 0.57 18.27
C LEU A 169 12.17 -0.24 17.13
N ALA A 170 12.17 -1.57 17.20
CA ALA A 170 11.53 -2.44 16.23
C ALA A 170 10.03 -2.13 16.09
N THR A 171 9.30 -1.97 17.20
CA THR A 171 7.88 -1.60 17.17
C THR A 171 7.65 -0.22 16.55
N VAL A 172 8.47 0.77 16.91
CA VAL A 172 8.41 2.12 16.31
C VAL A 172 8.68 2.05 14.80
N MET A 173 9.64 1.23 14.37
CA MET A 173 9.98 1.06 12.95
C MET A 173 8.87 0.32 12.18
N VAL A 174 8.20 -0.65 12.82
CA VAL A 174 7.01 -1.29 12.24
C VAL A 174 5.90 -0.27 11.99
N PHE A 175 5.61 0.55 13.00
CA PHE A 175 4.64 1.64 12.86
C PHE A 175 5.03 2.61 11.72
N ALA A 176 6.27 3.09 11.73
CA ALA A 176 6.77 4.05 10.74
C ALA A 176 6.81 3.45 9.32
N GLY A 177 7.31 2.23 9.16
CA GLY A 177 7.35 1.53 7.87
C GLY A 177 5.95 1.29 7.30
N ALA A 178 5.01 0.84 8.13
CA ALA A 178 3.62 0.65 7.74
C ALA A 178 2.93 2.00 7.40
N ALA A 179 3.24 3.06 8.13
CA ALA A 179 2.75 4.41 7.84
C ALA A 179 3.24 4.90 6.47
N LEU A 180 4.53 4.77 6.18
CA LEU A 180 5.12 5.19 4.91
C LEU A 180 4.60 4.36 3.72
N LEU A 181 4.37 3.06 3.91
CA LEU A 181 3.77 2.18 2.91
C LEU A 181 2.42 2.71 2.43
N PHE A 182 1.55 3.07 3.35
CA PHE A 182 0.20 3.56 3.03
C PHE A 182 0.18 5.06 2.67
N ALA A 183 1.13 5.85 3.18
CA ALA A 183 1.30 7.24 2.79
C ALA A 183 1.66 7.41 1.32
N LEU A 184 2.37 6.44 0.73
CA LEU A 184 2.69 6.45 -0.71
C LEU A 184 1.46 6.15 -1.57
N GLY A 185 0.59 5.24 -1.12
CA GLY A 185 -0.49 4.66 -1.93
C GLY A 185 -1.56 5.66 -2.34
N GLY A 186 -2.13 6.39 -1.40
CA GLY A 186 -3.26 7.30 -1.64
C GLY A 186 -2.98 8.38 -2.69
N PRO A 187 -1.90 9.18 -2.55
CA PRO A 187 -1.57 10.19 -3.54
C PRO A 187 -1.27 9.63 -4.94
N MET A 188 -0.65 8.44 -5.04
CA MET A 188 -0.39 7.78 -6.33
C MET A 188 -1.68 7.29 -6.98
N GLN A 189 -2.63 6.76 -6.19
CA GLN A 189 -3.97 6.41 -6.65
C GLN A 189 -4.70 7.63 -7.22
N TYR A 190 -4.62 8.77 -6.53
CA TYR A 190 -5.21 10.01 -7.02
C TYR A 190 -4.59 10.46 -8.36
N LEU A 191 -3.26 10.41 -8.47
CA LEU A 191 -2.56 10.78 -9.70
C LEU A 191 -2.99 9.92 -10.88
N ILE A 192 -3.05 8.59 -10.74
CA ILE A 192 -3.43 7.73 -11.87
C ILE A 192 -4.85 7.99 -12.33
N VAL A 193 -5.81 8.16 -11.43
CA VAL A 193 -7.19 8.50 -11.78
C VAL A 193 -7.24 9.80 -12.59
N ARG A 194 -6.45 10.78 -12.19
CA ARG A 194 -6.36 12.09 -12.84
C ARG A 194 -5.75 12.03 -14.24
N PHE A 195 -4.74 11.20 -14.44
CA PHE A 195 -4.05 11.03 -15.72
C PHE A 195 -4.68 9.96 -16.63
N SER A 196 -5.78 9.33 -16.19
CA SER A 196 -6.53 8.30 -16.92
C SER A 196 -7.89 8.80 -17.41
N ARG A 197 -7.98 10.06 -17.84
CA ARG A 197 -9.26 10.66 -18.29
C ARG A 197 -9.95 9.79 -19.34
N GLY A 198 -11.22 9.45 -19.07
CA GLY A 198 -12.01 8.53 -19.90
C GLY A 198 -11.71 7.04 -19.68
N GLY A 199 -10.76 6.71 -18.79
CA GLY A 199 -10.40 5.35 -18.39
C GLY A 199 -10.06 5.26 -16.89
N GLU A 200 -10.71 6.08 -16.05
CA GLU A 200 -10.42 6.20 -14.61
C GLU A 200 -10.52 4.85 -13.87
N ILE A 201 -11.50 4.02 -14.26
CA ILE A 201 -11.69 2.68 -13.70
C ILE A 201 -10.50 1.78 -14.06
N LEU A 202 -10.05 1.83 -15.31
CA LEU A 202 -8.90 1.05 -15.77
C LEU A 202 -7.59 1.56 -15.18
N GLY A 203 -7.44 2.87 -15.01
CA GLY A 203 -6.31 3.47 -14.31
C GLY A 203 -6.23 3.00 -12.85
N GLY A 204 -7.36 3.02 -12.15
CA GLY A 204 -7.49 2.50 -10.78
C GLY A 204 -7.21 1.00 -10.68
N ALA A 205 -7.67 0.20 -11.63
CA ALA A 205 -7.35 -1.22 -11.70
C ALA A 205 -5.85 -1.46 -11.99
N GLY A 206 -5.27 -0.70 -12.91
CA GLY A 206 -3.86 -0.77 -13.26
C GLY A 206 -2.93 -0.49 -12.09
N ILE A 207 -3.26 0.50 -11.24
CA ILE A 207 -2.45 0.76 -10.06
C ILE A 207 -2.55 -0.35 -9.02
N GLN A 208 -3.70 -1.02 -8.90
CA GLN A 208 -3.83 -2.20 -8.04
C GLN A 208 -3.01 -3.39 -8.57
N ILE A 209 -2.91 -3.55 -9.89
CA ILE A 209 -2.00 -4.53 -10.50
C ILE A 209 -0.55 -4.19 -10.13
N ALA A 210 -0.15 -2.91 -10.22
CA ALA A 210 1.18 -2.46 -9.84
C ALA A 210 1.47 -2.75 -8.36
N PHE A 211 0.53 -2.48 -7.43
CA PHE A 211 0.66 -2.81 -6.01
C PHE A 211 0.86 -4.31 -5.79
N ASN A 212 -0.03 -5.15 -6.32
CA ASN A 212 0.01 -6.58 -6.04
C ASN A 212 1.22 -7.28 -6.69
N SER A 213 1.57 -6.89 -7.92
CA SER A 213 2.77 -7.40 -8.60
C SER A 213 4.05 -7.00 -7.88
N SER A 214 4.09 -5.77 -7.39
CA SER A 214 5.17 -5.24 -6.55
C SER A 214 5.34 -6.05 -5.27
N ASN A 215 4.24 -6.33 -4.57
CA ASN A 215 4.25 -7.10 -3.33
C ASN A 215 4.78 -8.52 -3.56
N ALA A 216 4.34 -9.18 -4.64
CA ALA A 216 4.80 -10.51 -5.01
C ALA A 216 6.30 -10.53 -5.31
N LEU A 217 6.79 -9.59 -6.14
CA LEU A 217 8.21 -9.48 -6.47
C LEU A 217 9.05 -9.17 -5.23
N ALA A 218 8.60 -8.24 -4.41
CA ALA A 218 9.30 -7.81 -3.19
C ALA A 218 9.43 -8.96 -2.18
N ALA A 219 8.35 -9.72 -1.96
CA ALA A 219 8.38 -10.90 -1.10
C ALA A 219 9.35 -11.96 -1.65
N TRP A 220 9.33 -12.22 -2.95
CA TRP A 220 10.26 -13.17 -3.58
C TRP A 220 11.72 -12.73 -3.46
N LEU A 221 12.03 -11.47 -3.79
CA LEU A 221 13.39 -10.93 -3.71
C LEU A 221 13.90 -10.90 -2.26
N GLY A 222 13.05 -10.51 -1.29
CA GLY A 222 13.40 -10.56 0.14
C GLY A 222 13.72 -11.98 0.60
N GLY A 223 12.94 -12.99 0.11
CA GLY A 223 13.20 -14.39 0.37
C GLY A 223 14.53 -14.87 -0.19
N LEU A 224 14.91 -14.42 -1.38
CA LEU A 224 16.21 -14.73 -1.97
C LEU A 224 17.36 -14.20 -1.11
N CYS A 225 17.26 -12.99 -0.56
CA CYS A 225 18.27 -12.44 0.34
C CYS A 225 18.43 -13.28 1.62
N ILE A 226 17.31 -13.72 2.20
CA ILE A 226 17.32 -14.57 3.41
C ILE A 226 17.89 -15.96 3.09
N HIS A 227 17.49 -16.55 1.98
CA HIS A 227 17.99 -17.85 1.53
C HIS A 227 19.49 -17.81 1.21
N ALA A 228 20.00 -16.68 0.72
CA ALA A 228 21.42 -16.44 0.49
C ALA A 228 22.21 -16.15 1.78
N HIS A 229 21.59 -16.35 2.97
CA HIS A 229 22.21 -16.19 4.29
C HIS A 229 22.68 -14.76 4.64
N TYR A 230 22.12 -13.71 3.99
CA TYR A 230 22.43 -12.31 4.36
C TYR A 230 21.74 -11.84 5.64
N GLY A 231 20.94 -12.72 6.29
CA GLY A 231 20.21 -12.43 7.52
C GLY A 231 18.77 -11.94 7.29
N LEU A 232 17.93 -12.06 8.33
CA LEU A 232 16.51 -11.75 8.26
C LEU A 232 16.19 -10.27 8.01
N THR A 233 17.09 -9.36 8.38
CA THR A 233 16.91 -7.91 8.18
C THR A 233 17.40 -7.41 6.82
N SER A 234 18.14 -8.25 6.07
CA SER A 234 18.70 -7.89 4.76
C SER A 234 17.68 -7.42 3.72
N PRO A 235 16.43 -7.90 3.70
CA PRO A 235 15.41 -7.39 2.78
C PRO A 235 15.11 -5.89 2.94
N ALA A 236 15.35 -5.32 4.13
CA ALA A 236 15.23 -3.88 4.34
C ALA A 236 16.26 -3.09 3.51
N LEU A 237 17.51 -3.56 3.46
CA LEU A 237 18.54 -2.92 2.62
C LEU A 237 18.23 -3.03 1.12
N LEU A 238 17.65 -4.16 0.69
CA LEU A 238 17.23 -4.36 -0.70
C LEU A 238 16.15 -3.36 -1.10
N GLY A 239 15.30 -2.93 -0.18
CA GLY A 239 14.26 -1.94 -0.43
C GLY A 239 14.80 -0.52 -0.72
N ILE A 240 15.99 -0.17 -0.21
CA ILE A 240 16.55 1.18 -0.33
C ILE A 240 16.72 1.63 -1.80
N PRO A 241 17.38 0.87 -2.69
CA PRO A 241 17.50 1.26 -4.09
C PRO A 241 16.15 1.41 -4.79
N PHE A 242 15.17 0.59 -4.47
CA PHE A 242 13.82 0.73 -5.02
C PHE A 242 13.16 2.04 -4.59
N ALA A 243 13.27 2.41 -3.31
CA ALA A 243 12.78 3.69 -2.81
C ALA A 243 13.46 4.89 -3.48
N ALA A 244 14.78 4.82 -3.65
CA ALA A 244 15.56 5.88 -4.29
C ALA A 244 15.14 6.08 -5.77
N ILE A 245 15.02 4.98 -6.53
CA ILE A 245 14.58 5.05 -7.93
C ILE A 245 13.14 5.54 -8.02
N ALA A 246 12.24 5.07 -7.14
CA ALA A 246 10.87 5.57 -7.08
C ALA A 246 10.82 7.08 -6.83
N ALA A 247 11.58 7.59 -5.86
CA ALA A 247 11.67 9.02 -5.59
C ALA A 247 12.17 9.81 -6.81
N CYS A 248 13.22 9.33 -7.47
CA CYS A 248 13.74 9.97 -8.70
C CYS A 248 12.66 10.04 -9.80
N ILE A 249 11.94 8.94 -10.05
CA ILE A 249 10.86 8.89 -11.05
C ILE A 249 9.74 9.86 -10.67
N ILE A 250 9.33 9.89 -9.40
CA ILE A 250 8.24 10.77 -8.92
C ILE A 250 8.63 12.25 -9.07
N PHE A 251 9.85 12.63 -8.67
CA PHE A 251 10.30 14.03 -8.84
C PHE A 251 10.50 14.41 -10.30
N TRP A 252 10.97 13.48 -11.14
CA TRP A 252 11.03 13.72 -12.59
C TRP A 252 9.62 13.87 -13.18
N PHE A 253 8.67 13.01 -12.80
CA PHE A 253 7.25 13.15 -13.15
C PHE A 253 6.71 14.53 -12.73
N TYR A 254 6.98 14.96 -11.49
CA TYR A 254 6.55 16.26 -11.01
C TYR A 254 7.12 17.42 -11.85
N ARG A 255 8.41 17.38 -12.19
CA ARG A 255 9.03 18.42 -13.04
C ARG A 255 8.41 18.50 -14.42
N ARG A 256 8.01 17.38 -14.99
CA ARG A 256 7.49 17.32 -16.36
C ARG A 256 5.98 17.56 -16.43
N TYR A 257 5.22 17.06 -15.47
CA TYR A 257 3.75 17.05 -15.48
C TYR A 257 3.10 17.83 -14.34
N GLY A 258 3.83 18.28 -13.34
CA GLY A 258 3.30 18.95 -12.14
C GLY A 258 2.73 20.36 -12.40
N ARG A 259 2.97 20.95 -13.58
CA ARG A 259 2.37 22.23 -14.01
C ARG A 259 0.97 22.07 -14.63
N VAL A 260 0.55 20.83 -14.87
CA VAL A 260 -0.83 20.56 -15.31
C VAL A 260 -1.74 20.84 -14.13
N PRO A 261 -2.71 21.79 -14.23
CA PRO A 261 -3.59 22.13 -13.11
C PRO A 261 -4.31 20.86 -12.61
N LEU A 262 -4.22 20.65 -11.31
CA LEU A 262 -4.83 19.49 -10.61
C LEU A 262 -6.33 19.65 -10.50
#